data_3e600959842c0339f5f32e7a911e71dc
#
_entry.id   3e600959842c0339f5f32e7a911e71dc
#
_cell.length_a   1.000
_cell.length_b   1.000
_cell.length_c   1.000
_cell.angle_alpha   90.00
_cell.angle_beta   90.00
_cell.angle_gamma   90.00
#
_symmetry.space_group_name_H-M   'P 1'
#
loop_
_entity.id
_entity.type
_entity.pdbx_description
1 polymer ?
#
loop_
_entity_poly.entity_id
_entity_poly.type
_entity_poly.pdbx_seq_one_letter_code
_entity_poly.pdbx_strand_id
1 'polypeptide(L)'
;MLWRRSYDVPPPAIEAGSEFSQDADPRYAGEPIPTTECLKDVLGRLLPYWEGTVVPEIRTGKTVMIAAHGNSLRAIVKHLDEISDDDIAALNIPTGVPLVYELDEETLKPLKKGGRYLDPEAEAKIAAVANQGK
;
A
#
# COMPACT_ATOMS: atom_id res chain seq x y z
N MET A 1 -10.21 -11.94 -12.34
CA MET A 1 -10.08 -11.91 -10.87
C MET A 1 -10.26 -10.47 -10.39
N LEU A 2 -11.49 -10.09 -10.03
CA LEU A 2 -11.83 -8.73 -9.62
C LEU A 2 -11.08 -8.30 -8.34
N TRP A 3 -11.01 -9.16 -7.33
CA TRP A 3 -10.43 -8.83 -6.03
C TRP A 3 -8.92 -8.53 -6.02
N ARG A 4 -8.15 -9.06 -6.96
CA ARG A 4 -6.69 -8.88 -6.95
C ARG A 4 -6.24 -7.42 -7.15
N ARG A 5 -7.06 -6.59 -7.80
CA ARG A 5 -6.70 -5.21 -8.14
C ARG A 5 -7.72 -4.18 -7.71
N SER A 6 -8.91 -4.60 -7.26
CA SER A 6 -9.96 -3.70 -6.82
C SER A 6 -9.56 -3.01 -5.51
N TYR A 7 -10.21 -1.89 -5.23
CA TYR A 7 -10.03 -1.16 -3.99
C TYR A 7 -10.75 -1.84 -2.82
N ASP A 8 -12.00 -2.22 -3.01
CA ASP A 8 -12.94 -2.59 -1.95
C ASP A 8 -13.52 -4.02 -2.06
N VAL A 9 -13.10 -4.80 -3.09
CA VAL A 9 -13.52 -6.19 -3.21
C VAL A 9 -12.45 -7.10 -2.59
N PRO A 10 -12.71 -7.70 -1.42
CA PRO A 10 -11.77 -8.61 -0.78
C PRO A 10 -11.73 -9.97 -1.50
N PRO A 11 -10.63 -10.73 -1.38
CA PRO A 11 -10.63 -12.14 -1.75
C PRO A 11 -11.59 -12.95 -0.88
N PRO A 12 -11.99 -14.17 -1.31
CA PRO A 12 -12.75 -15.06 -0.45
C PRO A 12 -12.08 -15.23 0.92
N ALA A 13 -12.90 -15.23 1.98
CA ALA A 13 -12.38 -15.40 3.34
C ALA A 13 -11.72 -16.78 3.50
N ILE A 14 -10.64 -16.82 4.27
CA ILE A 14 -9.96 -18.07 4.65
C ILE A 14 -10.90 -18.83 5.59
N GLU A 15 -11.21 -20.08 5.26
CA GLU A 15 -12.00 -20.95 6.12
C GLU A 15 -11.23 -21.38 7.36
N ALA A 16 -11.87 -21.33 8.53
CA ALA A 16 -11.26 -21.75 9.79
C ALA A 16 -10.80 -23.22 9.71
N GLY A 17 -9.59 -23.49 10.17
CA GLY A 17 -8.99 -24.83 10.16
C GLY A 17 -8.52 -25.32 8.78
N SER A 18 -8.60 -24.50 7.72
CA SER A 18 -8.02 -24.83 6.41
C SER A 18 -6.48 -24.78 6.46
N GLU A 19 -5.81 -25.29 5.43
CA GLU A 19 -4.34 -25.23 5.31
C GLU A 19 -3.76 -23.80 5.29
N PHE A 20 -4.59 -22.81 4.94
CA PHE A 20 -4.21 -21.40 4.92
C PHE A 20 -4.58 -20.65 6.20
N SER A 21 -5.35 -21.31 7.11
CA SER A 21 -5.74 -20.72 8.38
C SER A 21 -4.55 -20.62 9.33
N GLN A 22 -4.47 -19.51 10.03
CA GLN A 22 -3.47 -19.28 11.07
C GLN A 22 -4.06 -19.42 12.49
N ASP A 23 -5.28 -19.95 12.62
CA ASP A 23 -6.00 -20.07 13.89
C ASP A 23 -5.24 -20.91 14.93
N ALA A 24 -4.47 -21.90 14.45
CA ALA A 24 -3.66 -22.77 15.32
C ALA A 24 -2.22 -22.27 15.54
N ASP A 25 -1.82 -21.14 14.96
CA ASP A 25 -0.47 -20.61 15.11
C ASP A 25 -0.32 -19.90 16.48
N PRO A 26 0.54 -20.41 17.37
CA PRO A 26 0.71 -19.86 18.71
C PRO A 26 1.23 -18.41 18.73
N ARG A 27 1.83 -17.95 17.62
CA ARG A 27 2.31 -16.55 17.49
C ARG A 27 1.17 -15.54 17.48
N TYR A 28 -0.03 -15.97 17.11
CA TYR A 28 -1.23 -15.14 17.02
C TYR A 28 -2.26 -15.47 18.12
N ALA A 29 -1.89 -16.27 19.12
CA ALA A 29 -2.80 -16.67 20.19
C ALA A 29 -3.37 -15.44 20.93
N GLY A 30 -4.70 -15.30 20.91
CA GLY A 30 -5.39 -14.17 21.54
C GLY A 30 -5.55 -12.92 20.67
N GLU A 31 -4.99 -12.91 19.48
CA GLU A 31 -5.15 -11.79 18.55
C GLU A 31 -6.24 -12.08 17.50
N PRO A 32 -7.05 -11.07 17.12
CA PRO A 32 -8.01 -11.24 16.03
C PRO A 32 -7.25 -11.38 14.70
N ILE A 33 -7.40 -12.53 14.05
CA ILE A 33 -6.76 -12.82 12.75
C ILE A 33 -7.74 -12.46 11.62
N PRO A 34 -7.43 -11.48 10.76
CA PRO A 34 -8.25 -11.20 9.59
C PRO A 34 -8.26 -12.40 8.64
N THR A 35 -9.43 -12.85 8.22
CA THR A 35 -9.57 -13.95 7.26
C THR A 35 -9.59 -13.47 5.81
N THR A 36 -9.83 -12.19 5.60
CA THR A 36 -9.81 -11.53 4.29
C THR A 36 -9.53 -10.05 4.46
N GLU A 37 -9.00 -9.41 3.43
CA GLU A 37 -8.67 -7.99 3.43
C GLU A 37 -8.64 -7.44 2.00
N CYS A 38 -9.20 -6.26 1.80
CA CYS A 38 -9.04 -5.48 0.56
C CYS A 38 -8.14 -4.25 0.78
N LEU A 39 -7.83 -3.53 -0.28
CA LEU A 39 -6.96 -2.36 -0.20
C LEU A 39 -7.56 -1.23 0.67
N LYS A 40 -8.89 -1.12 0.71
CA LYS A 40 -9.62 -0.18 1.56
C LYS A 40 -9.37 -0.44 3.05
N ASP A 41 -9.35 -1.71 3.46
CA ASP A 41 -9.07 -2.09 4.84
C ASP A 41 -7.62 -1.74 5.23
N VAL A 42 -6.67 -2.01 4.30
CA VAL A 42 -5.26 -1.61 4.47
C VAL A 42 -5.15 -0.11 4.66
N LEU A 43 -5.79 0.69 3.80
CA LEU A 43 -5.76 2.15 3.91
C LEU A 43 -6.37 2.61 5.24
N GLY A 44 -7.52 2.05 5.63
CA GLY A 44 -8.22 2.44 6.85
C GLY A 44 -7.39 2.28 8.12
N ARG A 45 -6.61 1.19 8.23
CA ARG A 45 -5.72 0.99 9.40
C ARG A 45 -4.37 1.71 9.29
N LEU A 46 -3.96 2.07 8.07
CA LEU A 46 -2.69 2.75 7.83
C LEU A 46 -2.80 4.26 8.07
N LEU A 47 -3.92 4.89 7.72
CA LEU A 47 -4.12 6.33 7.87
C LEU A 47 -3.91 6.85 9.29
N PRO A 48 -4.42 6.22 10.37
CA PRO A 48 -4.14 6.69 11.73
C PRO A 48 -2.64 6.71 12.07
N TYR A 49 -1.87 5.74 11.57
CA TYR A 49 -0.42 5.71 11.76
C TYR A 49 0.27 6.78 10.90
N TRP A 50 -0.18 6.97 9.66
CA TRP A 50 0.31 8.02 8.78
C TRP A 50 0.14 9.40 9.42
N GLU A 51 -1.07 9.73 9.86
CA GLU A 51 -1.40 11.04 10.45
C GLU A 51 -0.79 11.23 11.84
N GLY A 52 -0.81 10.19 12.68
CA GLY A 52 -0.38 10.28 14.07
C GLY A 52 1.12 10.10 14.30
N THR A 53 1.84 9.52 13.34
CA THR A 53 3.27 9.20 13.50
C THR A 53 4.11 9.75 12.35
N VAL A 54 3.77 9.40 11.10
CA VAL A 54 4.63 9.75 9.95
C VAL A 54 4.57 11.25 9.65
N VAL A 55 3.37 11.82 9.59
CA VAL A 55 3.19 13.26 9.34
C VAL A 55 3.91 14.14 10.35
N PRO A 56 3.81 13.91 11.68
CA PRO A 56 4.59 14.68 12.67
C PRO A 56 6.10 14.63 12.42
N GLU A 57 6.64 13.46 12.07
CA GLU A 57 8.08 13.31 11.77
C GLU A 57 8.49 14.13 10.53
N ILE A 58 7.68 14.09 9.47
CA ILE A 58 7.91 14.90 8.26
C ILE A 58 7.88 16.39 8.60
N ARG A 59 6.93 16.85 9.43
CA ARG A 59 6.82 18.26 9.85
C ARG A 59 8.01 18.75 10.67
N THR A 60 8.81 17.86 11.24
CA THR A 60 10.10 18.25 11.87
C THR A 60 11.25 18.41 10.88
N GLY A 61 10.97 18.31 9.57
CA GLY A 61 11.98 18.42 8.51
C GLY A 61 12.73 17.10 8.22
N LYS A 62 12.25 15.97 8.74
CA LYS A 62 12.87 14.67 8.51
C LYS A 62 12.47 14.08 7.16
N THR A 63 13.40 13.37 6.54
CA THR A 63 13.11 12.45 5.45
C THR A 63 12.69 11.10 6.06
N VAL A 64 11.46 10.67 5.77
CA VAL A 64 10.94 9.40 6.27
C VAL A 64 11.00 8.35 5.15
N MET A 65 11.61 7.20 5.43
CA MET A 65 11.63 6.07 4.53
C MET A 65 10.63 5.01 5.00
N ILE A 66 9.76 4.58 4.09
CA ILE A 66 8.75 3.53 4.33
C ILE A 66 9.11 2.32 3.48
N ALA A 67 9.48 1.22 4.13
CA ALA A 67 9.67 -0.08 3.50
C ALA A 67 8.51 -1.00 3.89
N ALA A 68 7.69 -1.39 2.90
CA ALA A 68 6.48 -2.16 3.15
C ALA A 68 6.10 -3.04 1.96
N HIS A 69 5.11 -3.90 2.15
CA HIS A 69 4.52 -4.69 1.07
C HIS A 69 3.89 -3.78 0.00
N GLY A 70 3.93 -4.22 -1.27
CA GLY A 70 3.44 -3.44 -2.40
C GLY A 70 2.00 -2.92 -2.24
N ASN A 71 1.09 -3.70 -1.64
CA ASN A 71 -0.28 -3.25 -1.39
C ASN A 71 -0.35 -2.13 -0.32
N SER A 72 0.48 -2.19 0.72
CA SER A 72 0.56 -1.11 1.71
C SER A 72 1.09 0.18 1.06
N LEU A 73 2.11 0.07 0.19
CA LEU A 73 2.62 1.22 -0.57
C LEU A 73 1.58 1.76 -1.55
N ARG A 74 0.81 0.89 -2.23
CA ARG A 74 -0.30 1.33 -3.10
C ARG A 74 -1.36 2.10 -2.32
N ALA A 75 -1.67 1.69 -1.10
CA ALA A 75 -2.62 2.41 -0.24
C ALA A 75 -2.11 3.82 0.10
N ILE A 76 -0.82 3.97 0.44
CA ILE A 76 -0.21 5.28 0.72
C ILE A 76 -0.23 6.15 -0.54
N VAL A 77 0.20 5.62 -1.68
CA VAL A 77 0.22 6.35 -2.96
C VAL A 77 -1.19 6.77 -3.37
N LYS A 78 -2.20 5.88 -3.18
CA LYS A 78 -3.60 6.24 -3.42
C LYS A 78 -4.02 7.45 -2.60
N HIS A 79 -3.64 7.49 -1.33
CA HIS A 79 -3.95 8.60 -0.44
C HIS A 79 -3.24 9.89 -0.86
N LEU A 80 -1.93 9.82 -1.12
CA LEU A 80 -1.12 10.98 -1.48
C LEU A 80 -1.55 11.61 -2.82
N ASP A 81 -1.77 10.79 -3.83
CA ASP A 81 -2.10 11.23 -5.19
C ASP A 81 -3.61 11.44 -5.41
N GLU A 82 -4.43 11.15 -4.40
CA GLU A 82 -5.90 11.21 -4.50
C GLU A 82 -6.43 10.36 -5.66
N ILE A 83 -5.84 9.15 -5.87
CA ILE A 83 -6.25 8.23 -6.92
C ILE A 83 -7.67 7.72 -6.65
N SER A 84 -8.53 7.68 -7.68
CA SER A 84 -9.89 7.16 -7.54
C SER A 84 -9.91 5.67 -7.18
N ASP A 85 -11.06 5.17 -6.73
CA ASP A 85 -11.23 3.75 -6.40
C ASP A 85 -11.13 2.86 -7.65
N ASP A 86 -11.54 3.38 -8.80
CA ASP A 86 -11.45 2.69 -10.08
C ASP A 86 -10.02 2.68 -10.64
N ASP A 87 -9.31 3.82 -10.56
CA ASP A 87 -7.99 3.99 -11.14
C ASP A 87 -6.88 3.28 -10.36
N ILE A 88 -7.08 3.00 -9.06
CA ILE A 88 -6.08 2.32 -8.23
C ILE A 88 -5.71 0.93 -8.76
N ALA A 89 -6.61 0.30 -9.51
CA ALA A 89 -6.35 -0.99 -10.15
C ALA A 89 -5.18 -0.94 -11.14
N ALA A 90 -4.92 0.20 -11.77
CA ALA A 90 -3.85 0.40 -12.72
C ALA A 90 -2.48 0.69 -12.08
N LEU A 91 -2.46 1.09 -10.80
CA LEU A 91 -1.21 1.42 -10.12
C LEU A 91 -0.35 0.18 -9.88
N ASN A 92 0.88 0.20 -10.38
CA ASN A 92 1.90 -0.81 -10.14
C ASN A 92 3.13 -0.16 -9.52
N ILE A 93 3.63 -0.75 -8.43
CA ILE A 93 4.86 -0.29 -7.76
C ILE A 93 5.89 -1.40 -7.89
N PRO A 94 7.04 -1.15 -8.56
CA PRO A 94 8.07 -2.15 -8.73
C PRO A 94 8.81 -2.42 -7.41
N THR A 95 9.17 -3.68 -7.18
CA THR A 95 9.94 -4.09 -6.01
C THR A 95 11.37 -3.60 -6.10
N GLY A 96 11.91 -3.10 -4.98
CA GLY A 96 13.31 -2.71 -4.87
C GLY A 96 13.67 -1.39 -5.58
N VAL A 97 12.67 -0.62 -6.01
CA VAL A 97 12.88 0.69 -6.64
C VAL A 97 12.35 1.78 -5.73
N PRO A 98 13.20 2.66 -5.19
CA PRO A 98 12.76 3.77 -4.35
C PRO A 98 11.88 4.75 -5.13
N LEU A 99 10.72 5.09 -4.55
CA LEU A 99 9.81 6.13 -5.01
C LEU A 99 9.86 7.30 -4.03
N VAL A 100 10.25 8.47 -4.50
CA VAL A 100 10.38 9.69 -3.69
C VAL A 100 9.19 10.59 -3.92
N TYR A 101 8.59 11.05 -2.82
CA TYR A 101 7.63 12.14 -2.79
C TYR A 101 8.23 13.35 -2.11
N GLU A 102 8.11 14.49 -2.73
CA GLU A 102 8.34 15.80 -2.14
C GLU A 102 6.96 16.38 -1.81
N LEU A 103 6.76 16.75 -0.55
CA LEU A 103 5.49 17.22 -0.05
C LEU A 103 5.55 18.71 0.24
N ASP A 104 4.45 19.40 -0.02
CA ASP A 104 4.28 20.80 0.39
C ASP A 104 4.29 20.92 1.91
N GLU A 105 5.02 21.88 2.46
CA GLU A 105 5.28 21.99 3.91
C GLU A 105 4.00 22.29 4.72
N GLU A 106 3.04 23.00 4.13
CA GLU A 106 1.81 23.38 4.82
C GLU A 106 0.72 22.32 4.67
N THR A 107 0.48 21.90 3.43
CA THR A 107 -0.64 20.99 3.08
C THR A 107 -0.30 19.53 3.14
N LEU A 108 1.00 19.18 3.10
CA LEU A 108 1.53 17.82 2.97
C LEU A 108 1.03 17.08 1.72
N LYS A 109 0.53 17.81 0.75
CA LYS A 109 0.20 17.25 -0.56
C LYS A 109 1.47 17.09 -1.40
N PRO A 110 1.54 16.07 -2.26
CA PRO A 110 2.65 15.92 -3.19
C PRO A 110 2.80 17.14 -4.08
N LEU A 111 4.03 17.67 -4.19
CA LEU A 111 4.34 18.73 -5.15
C LEU A 111 4.18 18.23 -6.60
N LYS A 112 4.36 16.92 -6.79
CA LYS A 112 4.11 16.23 -8.05
C LYS A 112 3.43 14.89 -7.78
N LYS A 113 2.25 14.68 -8.38
CA LYS A 113 1.56 13.38 -8.36
C LYS A 113 2.43 12.30 -9.02
N GLY A 114 2.39 11.09 -8.49
CA GLY A 114 3.22 9.96 -8.92
C GLY A 114 4.66 10.00 -8.41
N GLY A 115 5.06 11.06 -7.72
CA GLY A 115 6.40 11.18 -7.18
C GLY A 115 7.50 11.05 -8.24
N ARG A 116 8.67 10.52 -7.85
CA ARG A 116 9.81 10.28 -8.72
C ARG A 116 10.53 8.99 -8.33
N TYR A 117 10.63 8.04 -9.24
CA TYR A 117 11.49 6.88 -9.06
C TYR A 117 12.97 7.24 -9.19
N LEU A 118 13.82 6.65 -8.35
CA LEU A 118 15.27 6.89 -8.41
C LEU A 118 16.00 5.99 -9.40
N ASP A 119 15.34 4.93 -9.87
CA ASP A 119 15.89 4.00 -10.85
C ASP A 119 15.48 4.42 -12.26
N PRO A 120 16.42 4.65 -13.20
CA PRO A 120 16.09 4.99 -14.59
C PRO A 120 15.36 3.86 -15.33
N GLU A 121 15.45 2.62 -14.87
CA GLU A 121 14.73 1.47 -15.44
C GLU A 121 13.36 1.22 -14.79
N ALA A 122 12.87 2.15 -13.95
CA ALA A 122 11.62 1.99 -13.22
C ALA A 122 10.43 1.70 -14.13
N GLU A 123 10.32 2.36 -15.29
CA GLU A 123 9.24 2.16 -16.25
C GLU A 123 9.17 0.71 -16.77
N ALA A 124 10.32 0.13 -17.11
CA ALA A 124 10.39 -1.27 -17.53
C ALA A 124 10.00 -2.24 -16.41
N LYS A 125 10.41 -1.94 -15.18
CA LYS A 125 10.05 -2.73 -13.99
C LYS A 125 8.56 -2.63 -13.67
N ILE A 126 7.96 -1.45 -13.81
CA ILE A 126 6.51 -1.23 -13.65
C ILE A 126 5.73 -2.06 -14.67
N ALA A 127 6.15 -2.04 -15.94
CA ALA A 127 5.53 -2.84 -16.99
C ALA A 127 5.63 -4.35 -16.71
N ALA A 128 6.76 -4.82 -16.18
CA ALA A 128 6.93 -6.21 -15.77
C ALA A 128 5.95 -6.62 -14.66
N VAL A 129 5.74 -5.77 -13.65
CA VAL A 129 4.75 -6.01 -12.57
C VAL A 129 3.32 -6.05 -13.12
N ALA A 130 2.99 -5.17 -14.07
CA ALA A 130 1.67 -5.13 -14.70
C ALA A 130 1.32 -6.44 -15.44
N ASN A 131 2.34 -7.16 -15.94
CA ASN A 131 2.19 -8.42 -16.67
C ASN A 131 2.22 -9.66 -15.76
N GLN A 132 2.57 -9.54 -14.48
CA GLN A 132 2.54 -10.64 -13.53
C GLN A 132 1.09 -11.04 -13.22
N GLY A 133 0.69 -12.22 -13.69
CA GLY A 133 -0.63 -12.80 -13.39
C GLY A 133 -1.72 -12.48 -14.41
N LYS A 134 -1.30 -12.27 -15.66
CA LYS A 134 -2.20 -12.47 -16.81
C LYS A 134 -2.27 -13.95 -17.19
#